data_ae5617b2a3dbe488328f6d88bbc4edfa
#
_entry.id   ae5617b2a3dbe488328f6d88bbc4edfa
#
_cell.length_a   1.000
_cell.length_b   1.000
_cell.length_c   1.000
_cell.angle_alpha   90.00
_cell.angle_beta   90.00
_cell.angle_gamma   90.00
#
_symmetry.space_group_name_H-M   'P 1'
#
loop_
_entity.id
_entity.type
_entity.pdbx_description
1 polymer ?
#
loop_
_entity_poly.entity_id
_entity_poly.type
_entity_poly.pdbx_seq_one_letter_code
_entity_poly.pdbx_strand_id
1 'polypeptide(L)'
;MIFSWGIIIILALGLISGYHRGFVSVVVSLLAYITAWIIATIFSQTLAEFLFHTFTSANSVAVPIPRMLSGVVFLVLFSFSYSVVRRIGRDLNLITRLPVIHSLNALSGAALNFVVRYLLIFLVLNILLLFPNRWIQSQYQASPVSQNIVKNTPIMSKQLIQSWQQHHDE
;
A
#
# COMPACT_ATOMS: atom_id res chain seq x y z
N MET A 1 -1.62 -17.51 -15.89
CA MET A 1 -1.53 -16.23 -16.64
C MET A 1 -2.37 -15.08 -16.06
N ILE A 2 -3.23 -15.35 -15.09
CA ILE A 2 -4.10 -14.33 -14.45
C ILE A 2 -3.26 -13.19 -13.82
N PHE A 3 -2.16 -13.51 -13.14
CA PHE A 3 -1.27 -12.50 -12.54
C PHE A 3 -0.67 -11.53 -13.55
N SER A 4 -0.24 -12.02 -14.73
CA SER A 4 0.31 -11.15 -15.78
C SER A 4 -0.69 -10.11 -16.25
N TRP A 5 -1.91 -10.54 -16.56
CA TRP A 5 -2.97 -9.64 -17.01
C TRP A 5 -3.39 -8.67 -15.90
N GLY A 6 -3.54 -9.15 -14.66
CA GLY A 6 -3.86 -8.30 -13.52
C GLY A 6 -2.80 -7.21 -13.31
N ILE A 7 -1.52 -7.56 -13.35
CA ILE A 7 -0.40 -6.61 -13.19
C ILE A 7 -0.41 -5.58 -14.32
N ILE A 8 -0.53 -6.01 -15.58
CA ILE A 8 -0.53 -5.10 -16.74
C ILE A 8 -1.70 -4.11 -16.64
N ILE A 9 -2.90 -4.60 -16.31
CA ILE A 9 -4.08 -3.74 -16.14
C ILE A 9 -3.87 -2.72 -15.01
N ILE A 10 -3.36 -3.14 -13.85
CA ILE A 10 -3.10 -2.24 -12.72
C ILE A 10 -2.07 -1.18 -13.08
N LEU A 11 -1.00 -1.56 -13.79
CA LEU A 11 0.03 -0.61 -14.24
C LEU A 11 -0.50 0.36 -15.29
N ALA A 12 -1.26 -0.11 -16.28
CA ALA A 12 -1.90 0.72 -17.30
C ALA A 12 -2.88 1.73 -16.68
N LEU A 13 -3.74 1.27 -15.77
CA LEU A 13 -4.63 2.15 -15.00
C LEU A 13 -3.83 3.14 -14.13
N GLY A 14 -2.63 2.75 -13.69
CA GLY A 14 -1.70 3.63 -12.99
C GLY A 14 -1.23 4.80 -13.84
N LEU A 15 -0.76 4.51 -15.04
CA LEU A 15 -0.34 5.52 -16.00
C LEU A 15 -1.45 6.49 -16.35
N ILE A 16 -2.62 5.97 -16.73
CA ILE A 16 -3.78 6.78 -17.09
C ILE A 16 -4.23 7.67 -15.93
N SER A 17 -4.36 7.07 -14.73
CA SER A 17 -4.77 7.80 -13.54
C SER A 17 -3.75 8.86 -13.12
N GLY A 18 -2.44 8.57 -13.23
CA GLY A 18 -1.38 9.52 -12.91
C GLY A 18 -1.32 10.68 -13.90
N TYR A 19 -1.54 10.40 -15.19
CA TYR A 19 -1.61 11.42 -16.23
C TYR A 19 -2.75 12.42 -15.99
N HIS A 20 -3.95 11.92 -15.67
CA HIS A 20 -5.10 12.78 -15.38
C HIS A 20 -5.01 13.54 -14.07
N ARG A 21 -4.33 12.99 -13.07
CA ARG A 21 -4.20 13.63 -11.75
C ARG A 21 -3.07 14.63 -11.67
N GLY A 22 -2.00 14.42 -12.45
CA GLY A 22 -0.78 15.20 -12.40
C GLY A 22 0.13 14.89 -11.21
N PHE A 23 1.39 15.29 -11.31
CA PHE A 23 2.45 15.02 -10.34
C PHE A 23 2.10 15.47 -8.91
N VAL A 24 1.66 16.72 -8.76
CA VAL A 24 1.35 17.31 -7.45
C VAL A 24 0.27 16.50 -6.73
N SER A 25 -0.77 16.09 -7.43
CA SER A 25 -1.86 15.29 -6.84
C SER A 25 -1.39 13.89 -6.44
N VAL A 26 -0.44 13.29 -7.15
CA VAL A 26 0.15 12.00 -6.79
C VAL A 26 1.02 12.15 -5.55
N VAL A 27 1.87 13.18 -5.47
CA VAL A 27 2.70 13.47 -4.30
C VAL A 27 1.84 13.73 -3.06
N VAL A 28 0.81 14.55 -3.17
CA VAL A 28 -0.14 14.80 -2.06
C VAL A 28 -0.80 13.51 -1.61
N SER A 29 -1.17 12.63 -2.54
CA SER A 29 -1.76 11.33 -2.18
C SER A 29 -0.77 10.43 -1.45
N LEU A 30 0.51 10.43 -1.84
CA LEU A 30 1.57 9.68 -1.15
C LEU A 30 1.80 10.21 0.26
N LEU A 31 1.89 11.52 0.43
CA LEU A 31 2.02 12.13 1.75
C LEU A 31 0.81 11.81 2.62
N ALA A 32 -0.41 11.83 2.04
CA ALA A 32 -1.63 11.45 2.75
C ALA A 32 -1.60 9.99 3.21
N TYR A 33 -1.08 9.06 2.39
CA TYR A 33 -0.91 7.65 2.79
C TYR A 33 0.07 7.51 3.95
N ILE A 34 1.23 8.15 3.87
CA ILE A 34 2.27 8.07 4.92
C ILE A 34 1.72 8.66 6.23
N THR A 35 1.13 9.85 6.17
CA THR A 35 0.55 10.51 7.35
C THR A 35 -0.58 9.70 7.97
N ALA A 36 -1.50 9.17 7.16
CA ALA A 36 -2.59 8.33 7.62
C ALA A 36 -2.08 7.04 8.27
N TRP A 37 -1.03 6.44 7.71
CA TRP A 37 -0.44 5.23 8.26
C TRP A 37 0.21 5.48 9.62
N ILE A 38 0.94 6.57 9.76
CA ILE A 38 1.56 6.98 11.04
C ILE A 38 0.48 7.22 12.10
N ILE A 39 -0.55 8.02 11.77
CA ILE A 39 -1.65 8.32 12.69
C ILE A 39 -2.38 7.03 13.11
N ALA A 40 -2.74 6.19 12.14
CA ALA A 40 -3.44 4.93 12.42
C ALA A 40 -2.59 4.00 13.30
N THR A 41 -1.27 3.92 13.08
CA THR A 41 -0.38 3.06 13.88
C THR A 41 -0.28 3.55 15.32
N ILE A 42 -0.16 4.87 15.54
CA ILE A 42 0.00 5.44 16.88
C ILE A 42 -1.32 5.36 17.68
N PHE A 43 -2.44 5.68 17.05
CA PHE A 43 -3.71 5.86 17.77
C PHE A 43 -4.62 4.63 17.77
N SER A 44 -4.38 3.61 16.92
CA SER A 44 -5.30 2.48 16.79
C SER A 44 -5.41 1.66 18.07
N GLN A 45 -4.33 1.45 18.80
CA GLN A 45 -4.35 0.69 20.05
C GLN A 45 -5.10 1.45 21.14
N THR A 46 -4.73 2.71 21.37
CA THR A 46 -5.38 3.56 22.39
C THR A 46 -6.89 3.69 22.15
N LEU A 47 -7.28 3.87 20.88
CA LEU A 47 -8.70 3.98 20.55
C LEU A 47 -9.43 2.65 20.68
N ALA A 48 -8.77 1.52 20.32
CA ALA A 48 -9.33 0.18 20.49
C ALA A 48 -9.54 -0.13 21.98
N GLU A 49 -8.59 0.23 22.86
CA GLU A 49 -8.70 0.10 24.31
C GLU A 49 -9.85 0.92 24.86
N PHE A 50 -9.95 2.19 24.48
CA PHE A 50 -11.03 3.08 24.89
C PHE A 50 -12.40 2.53 24.48
N LEU A 51 -12.55 2.10 23.23
CA LEU A 51 -13.79 1.50 22.75
C LEU A 51 -14.14 0.21 23.51
N PHE A 52 -13.15 -0.67 23.68
CA PHE A 52 -13.35 -1.93 24.37
C PHE A 52 -13.85 -1.72 25.82
N HIS A 53 -13.19 -0.83 26.56
CA HIS A 53 -13.59 -0.49 27.93
C HIS A 53 -14.94 0.21 28.03
N THR A 54 -15.31 1.00 27.01
CA THR A 54 -16.61 1.70 26.98
C THR A 54 -17.78 0.75 26.72
N PHE A 55 -17.56 -0.26 25.87
CA PHE A 55 -18.62 -1.21 25.49
C PHE A 55 -18.63 -2.49 26.32
N THR A 56 -17.56 -2.79 27.05
CA THR A 56 -17.47 -3.96 27.92
C THR A 56 -17.65 -3.50 29.36
N SER A 57 -18.79 -3.87 29.98
CA SER A 57 -19.11 -3.51 31.37
C SER A 57 -17.96 -3.78 32.33
N ALA A 58 -17.74 -2.88 33.29
CA ALA A 58 -16.57 -2.72 34.16
C ALA A 58 -16.18 -3.90 35.07
N ASN A 59 -16.77 -5.08 34.94
CA ASN A 59 -16.53 -6.24 35.80
C ASN A 59 -15.79 -7.42 35.11
N SER A 60 -15.29 -7.26 33.90
CA SER A 60 -14.51 -8.32 33.27
C SER A 60 -13.03 -8.12 33.55
N VAL A 61 -12.45 -9.05 34.31
CA VAL A 61 -11.02 -9.39 34.41
C VAL A 61 -10.36 -9.13 33.07
N ALA A 62 -9.14 -8.58 33.08
CA ALA A 62 -8.33 -8.19 31.91
C ALA A 62 -8.42 -9.18 30.74
N VAL A 63 -9.46 -9.02 29.93
CA VAL A 63 -9.64 -9.80 28.69
C VAL A 63 -8.74 -9.16 27.64
N PRO A 64 -7.83 -9.91 27.03
CA PRO A 64 -6.98 -9.36 25.97
C PRO A 64 -7.84 -8.83 24.82
N ILE A 65 -7.56 -7.60 24.40
CA ILE A 65 -8.30 -6.94 23.33
C ILE A 65 -8.21 -7.80 22.07
N PRO A 66 -9.36 -8.15 21.44
CA PRO A 66 -9.33 -8.94 20.23
C PRO A 66 -8.50 -8.25 19.14
N ARG A 67 -7.49 -8.92 18.62
CA ARG A 67 -6.63 -8.38 17.53
C ARG A 67 -7.45 -7.90 16.33
N MET A 68 -8.61 -8.49 16.10
CA MET A 68 -9.56 -8.04 15.07
C MET A 68 -10.08 -6.62 15.34
N LEU A 69 -10.37 -6.26 16.60
CA LEU A 69 -10.86 -4.93 16.95
C LEU A 69 -9.81 -3.87 16.63
N SER A 70 -8.56 -4.08 17.04
CA SER A 70 -7.45 -3.18 16.73
C SER A 70 -7.23 -3.03 15.22
N GLY A 71 -7.39 -4.12 14.45
CA GLY A 71 -7.31 -4.09 13.00
C GLY A 71 -8.42 -3.27 12.35
N VAL A 72 -9.65 -3.41 12.81
CA VAL A 72 -10.79 -2.62 12.32
C VAL A 72 -10.62 -1.14 12.67
N VAL A 73 -10.24 -0.84 13.91
CA VAL A 73 -9.97 0.53 14.37
C VAL A 73 -8.84 1.17 13.56
N PHE A 74 -7.77 0.42 13.27
CA PHE A 74 -6.69 0.88 12.40
C PHE A 74 -7.20 1.24 11.01
N LEU A 75 -8.01 0.39 10.37
CA LEU A 75 -8.57 0.65 9.03
C LEU A 75 -9.48 1.88 9.01
N VAL A 76 -10.30 2.06 10.03
CA VAL A 76 -11.18 3.24 10.16
C VAL A 76 -10.35 4.51 10.32
N LEU A 77 -9.38 4.52 11.25
CA LEU A 77 -8.49 5.66 11.47
C LEU A 77 -7.66 5.98 10.21
N PHE A 78 -7.13 4.95 9.56
CA PHE A 78 -6.39 5.12 8.31
C PHE A 78 -7.24 5.77 7.22
N SER A 79 -8.45 5.25 7.00
CA SER A 79 -9.37 5.77 5.98
C SER A 79 -9.82 7.21 6.27
N PHE A 80 -10.10 7.50 7.53
CA PHE A 80 -10.48 8.84 7.96
C PHE A 80 -9.33 9.83 7.79
N SER A 81 -8.16 9.52 8.35
CA SER A 81 -6.96 10.37 8.26
C SER A 81 -6.54 10.61 6.82
N TYR A 82 -6.54 9.56 6.00
CA TYR A 82 -6.27 9.67 4.56
C TYR A 82 -7.25 10.62 3.86
N SER A 83 -8.53 10.49 4.16
CA SER A 83 -9.58 11.34 3.55
C SER A 83 -9.41 12.81 3.92
N VAL A 84 -9.10 13.09 5.18
CA VAL A 84 -8.88 14.46 5.68
C VAL A 84 -7.65 15.08 5.02
N VAL A 85 -6.49 14.42 5.09
CA VAL A 85 -5.24 14.94 4.52
C VAL A 85 -5.36 15.13 3.01
N ARG A 86 -5.99 14.19 2.33
CA ARG A 86 -6.22 14.29 0.88
C ARG A 86 -7.19 15.41 0.51
N ARG A 87 -8.16 15.73 1.36
CA ARG A 87 -9.10 16.83 1.13
C ARG A 87 -8.38 18.17 1.21
N ILE A 88 -7.57 18.37 2.25
CA ILE A 88 -6.71 19.55 2.42
C ILE A 88 -5.74 19.69 1.23
N GLY A 89 -5.09 18.59 0.84
CA GLY A 89 -4.15 18.60 -0.29
C GLY A 89 -4.77 18.86 -1.66
N ARG A 90 -6.07 18.61 -1.83
CA ARG A 90 -6.79 18.91 -3.06
C ARG A 90 -6.96 20.40 -3.28
N ASP A 91 -7.16 21.16 -2.23
CA ASP A 91 -7.31 22.61 -2.29
C ASP A 91 -6.00 23.29 -2.70
N LEU A 92 -4.86 22.71 -2.31
CA LEU A 92 -3.54 23.14 -2.76
C LEU A 92 -3.29 22.87 -4.26
N ASN A 93 -3.91 21.84 -4.82
CA ASN A 93 -3.75 21.48 -6.25
C ASN A 93 -4.50 22.43 -7.21
N LEU A 94 -5.41 23.28 -6.70
CA LEU A 94 -6.04 24.33 -7.49
C LEU A 94 -5.05 25.40 -7.95
N ILE A 95 -3.97 25.61 -7.20
CA ILE A 95 -2.94 26.64 -7.49
C ILE A 95 -2.04 26.20 -8.67
N THR A 96 -1.92 24.90 -8.94
CA THR A 96 -1.01 24.35 -9.98
C THR A 96 -1.65 24.15 -11.35
N ARG A 97 -2.86 24.62 -11.58
CA ARG A 97 -3.57 24.52 -12.87
C ARG A 97 -3.13 25.56 -13.91
N LEU A 98 -1.88 26.01 -13.87
CA LEU A 98 -1.33 26.90 -14.90
C LEU A 98 -1.12 26.13 -16.21
N PRO A 99 -1.61 26.63 -17.35
CA PRO A 99 -1.66 25.87 -18.61
C PRO A 99 -0.28 25.48 -19.17
N VAL A 100 0.75 26.25 -18.88
CA VAL A 100 2.11 26.03 -19.41
C VAL A 100 2.82 24.81 -18.74
N ILE A 101 2.45 24.45 -17.52
CA ILE A 101 3.10 23.37 -16.75
C ILE A 101 2.27 22.06 -16.83
N HIS A 102 1.11 22.11 -17.48
CA HIS A 102 0.16 21.02 -17.47
C HIS A 102 0.72 19.71 -18.06
N SER A 103 1.41 19.77 -19.20
CA SER A 103 1.92 18.57 -19.90
C SER A 103 3.04 17.89 -19.10
N LEU A 104 4.00 18.67 -18.58
CA LEU A 104 5.08 18.14 -17.74
C LEU A 104 4.53 17.58 -16.42
N ASN A 105 3.58 18.27 -15.80
CA ASN A 105 2.93 17.81 -14.59
C ASN A 105 2.14 16.51 -14.83
N ALA A 106 1.44 16.37 -15.95
CA ALA A 106 0.71 15.16 -16.30
C ALA A 106 1.65 13.98 -16.57
N LEU A 107 2.72 14.18 -17.35
CA LEU A 107 3.68 13.13 -17.68
C LEU A 107 4.45 12.67 -16.43
N SER A 108 4.92 13.60 -15.61
CA SER A 108 5.59 13.30 -14.35
C SER A 108 4.64 12.61 -13.37
N GLY A 109 3.36 12.97 -13.34
CA GLY A 109 2.33 12.31 -12.56
C GLY A 109 2.08 10.87 -13.01
N ALA A 110 2.06 10.62 -14.32
CA ALA A 110 1.96 9.27 -14.88
C ALA A 110 3.16 8.42 -14.48
N ALA A 111 4.39 8.93 -14.64
CA ALA A 111 5.61 8.24 -14.29
C ALA A 111 5.68 7.91 -12.80
N LEU A 112 5.41 8.90 -11.93
CA LEU A 112 5.43 8.69 -10.48
C LEU A 112 4.36 7.68 -10.05
N ASN A 113 3.14 7.78 -10.54
CA ASN A 113 2.06 6.86 -10.19
C ASN A 113 2.33 5.44 -10.70
N PHE A 114 3.00 5.30 -11.84
CA PHE A 114 3.48 4.01 -12.34
C PHE A 114 4.50 3.40 -11.37
N VAL A 115 5.52 4.15 -10.95
CA VAL A 115 6.53 3.70 -10.00
C VAL A 115 5.88 3.26 -8.67
N VAL A 116 4.97 4.06 -8.14
CA VAL A 116 4.26 3.73 -6.89
C VAL A 116 3.48 2.42 -7.04
N ARG A 117 2.73 2.24 -8.12
CA ARG A 117 1.99 0.99 -8.34
C ARG A 117 2.92 -0.20 -8.59
N TYR A 118 4.01 0.01 -9.30
CA TYR A 118 5.03 -1.00 -9.49
C TYR A 118 5.59 -1.50 -8.15
N LEU A 119 5.96 -0.58 -7.25
CA LEU A 119 6.45 -0.92 -5.91
C LEU A 119 5.38 -1.60 -5.04
N LEU A 120 4.12 -1.17 -5.14
CA LEU A 120 3.01 -1.84 -4.45
C LEU A 120 2.80 -3.27 -4.97
N ILE A 121 2.83 -3.49 -6.28
CA ILE A 121 2.73 -4.83 -6.87
C ILE A 121 3.91 -5.69 -6.41
N PHE A 122 5.14 -5.15 -6.44
CA PHE A 122 6.32 -5.83 -5.94
C PHE A 122 6.14 -6.25 -4.47
N LEU A 123 5.69 -5.35 -3.61
CA LEU A 123 5.44 -5.64 -2.20
C LEU A 123 4.37 -6.72 -2.03
N VAL A 124 3.24 -6.60 -2.73
CA VAL A 124 2.14 -7.58 -2.68
C VAL A 124 2.62 -8.96 -3.17
N LEU A 125 3.38 -9.03 -4.26
CA LEU A 125 3.92 -10.29 -4.76
C LEU A 125 4.86 -10.94 -3.75
N ASN A 126 5.74 -10.17 -3.10
CA ASN A 126 6.62 -10.70 -2.06
C ASN A 126 5.82 -11.23 -0.86
N ILE A 127 4.80 -10.50 -0.40
CA ILE A 127 3.93 -10.97 0.69
C ILE A 127 3.18 -12.25 0.28
N LEU A 128 2.64 -12.32 -0.93
CA LEU A 128 1.94 -13.51 -1.43
C LEU A 128 2.85 -14.73 -1.52
N LEU A 129 4.12 -14.55 -1.88
CA LEU A 129 5.10 -15.64 -1.96
C LEU A 129 5.52 -16.18 -0.59
N LEU A 130 5.32 -15.43 0.51
CA LEU A 130 5.52 -15.93 1.87
C LEU A 130 4.46 -16.98 2.28
N PHE A 131 3.30 -17.00 1.61
CA PHE A 131 2.28 -18.02 1.89
C PHE A 131 2.55 -19.30 1.07
N PRO A 132 2.69 -20.48 1.70
CA PRO A 132 2.96 -21.74 1.03
C PRO A 132 1.70 -22.30 0.35
N ASN A 133 1.09 -21.52 -0.56
CA ASN A 133 -0.10 -21.92 -1.30
C ASN A 133 0.28 -22.33 -2.73
N ARG A 134 0.00 -23.59 -3.10
CA ARG A 134 0.31 -24.15 -4.42
C ARG A 134 -0.32 -23.35 -5.56
N TRP A 135 -1.51 -22.80 -5.36
CA TRP A 135 -2.19 -21.99 -6.37
C TRP A 135 -1.44 -20.67 -6.63
N ILE A 136 -0.99 -19.97 -5.57
CA ILE A 136 -0.22 -18.73 -5.69
C ILE A 136 1.11 -18.99 -6.42
N GLN A 137 1.80 -20.05 -6.02
CA GLN A 137 3.08 -20.42 -6.64
C GLN A 137 2.94 -20.79 -8.12
N SER A 138 1.89 -21.55 -8.48
CA SER A 138 1.63 -21.90 -9.88
C SER A 138 1.30 -20.67 -10.74
N GLN A 139 0.53 -19.72 -10.22
CA GLN A 139 0.24 -18.46 -10.92
C GLN A 139 1.47 -17.56 -11.07
N TYR A 140 2.32 -17.51 -10.06
CA TYR A 140 3.60 -16.78 -10.12
C TYR A 140 4.52 -17.38 -11.18
N GLN A 141 4.72 -18.71 -11.20
CA GLN A 141 5.55 -19.41 -12.20
C GLN A 141 4.99 -19.27 -13.62
N ALA A 142 3.67 -19.23 -13.79
CA ALA A 142 3.00 -19.02 -15.07
C ALA A 142 3.01 -17.56 -15.55
N SER A 143 3.55 -16.62 -14.75
CA SER A 143 3.55 -15.18 -15.04
C SER A 143 4.97 -14.64 -15.23
N PRO A 144 5.45 -14.47 -16.48
CA PRO A 144 6.76 -13.86 -16.73
C PRO A 144 6.88 -12.45 -16.17
N VAL A 145 5.77 -11.69 -16.14
CA VAL A 145 5.74 -10.31 -15.61
C VAL A 145 6.00 -10.29 -14.12
N SER A 146 5.33 -11.16 -13.33
CA SER A 146 5.56 -11.23 -11.88
C SER A 146 6.98 -11.70 -11.55
N GLN A 147 7.52 -12.66 -12.30
CA GLN A 147 8.90 -13.11 -12.14
C GLN A 147 9.90 -11.98 -12.43
N ASN A 148 9.68 -11.21 -13.49
CA ASN A 148 10.55 -10.09 -13.85
C ASN A 148 10.53 -8.99 -12.78
N ILE A 149 9.35 -8.66 -12.24
CA ILE A 149 9.21 -7.68 -11.17
C ILE A 149 9.98 -8.12 -9.92
N VAL A 150 9.84 -9.36 -9.50
CA VAL A 150 10.51 -9.88 -8.30
C VAL A 150 12.01 -10.04 -8.51
N LYS A 151 12.47 -10.53 -9.68
CA LYS A 151 13.90 -10.77 -9.96
C LYS A 151 14.69 -9.49 -10.23
N ASN A 152 14.09 -8.51 -10.91
CA ASN A 152 14.80 -7.31 -11.35
C ASN A 152 14.71 -6.13 -10.38
N THR A 153 13.97 -6.28 -9.27
CA THR A 153 13.94 -5.27 -8.20
C THR A 153 14.91 -5.71 -7.09
N PRO A 154 16.18 -5.27 -7.12
CA PRO A 154 17.28 -5.91 -6.36
C PRO A 154 17.30 -5.60 -4.86
N ILE A 155 16.33 -4.83 -4.36
CA ILE A 155 16.43 -4.24 -3.01
C ILE A 155 16.21 -5.26 -1.88
N MET A 156 15.56 -6.41 -2.12
CA MET A 156 15.28 -7.35 -1.03
C MET A 156 15.40 -8.85 -1.39
N SER A 157 15.50 -9.24 -2.66
CA SER A 157 15.34 -10.65 -3.01
C SER A 157 16.55 -11.52 -2.71
N LYS A 158 17.77 -11.02 -2.81
CA LYS A 158 18.99 -11.84 -2.62
C LYS A 158 19.31 -12.10 -1.15
N GLN A 159 19.14 -11.10 -0.29
CA GLN A 159 19.45 -11.25 1.14
C GLN A 159 18.40 -12.09 1.90
N LEU A 160 17.12 -11.93 1.56
CA LEU A 160 16.06 -12.73 2.19
C LEU A 160 16.12 -14.20 1.74
N ILE A 161 16.35 -14.47 0.47
CA ILE A 161 16.47 -15.86 -0.04
C ILE A 161 17.70 -16.55 0.56
N GLN A 162 18.82 -15.87 0.69
CA GLN A 162 20.04 -16.42 1.30
C GLN A 162 19.88 -16.68 2.81
N SER A 163 19.21 -15.79 3.55
CA SER A 163 18.96 -16.02 4.96
C SER A 163 17.97 -17.16 5.24
N TRP A 164 17.02 -17.40 4.31
CA TRP A 164 16.10 -18.53 4.41
C TRP A 164 16.77 -19.87 4.07
N GLN A 165 17.66 -19.92 3.10
CA GLN A 165 18.40 -21.12 2.74
C GLN A 165 19.38 -21.53 3.85
N GLN A 166 20.03 -20.58 4.52
CA GLN A 166 20.92 -20.87 5.65
C GLN A 166 20.23 -21.42 6.90
N HIS A 167 18.94 -21.14 7.10
CA HIS A 167 18.18 -21.63 8.24
C HIS A 167 17.50 -22.99 8.02
N HIS A 168 17.57 -23.54 6.81
CA HIS A 168 17.01 -24.87 6.49
C HIS A 168 18.09 -25.95 6.33
N ASP A 169 19.35 -25.57 6.35
CA ASP A 169 20.49 -26.50 6.24
C ASP A 169 21.14 -26.80 7.62
N GLU A 170 20.57 -26.31 8.74
CA GLU A 170 20.88 -26.71 10.12
C GLU A 170 19.73 -27.55 10.73
#